data_4ccee057795e42d1a17696171e8f72f6
#
_entry.id   4ccee057795e42d1a17696171e8f72f6
#
_cell.length_a   1.000
_cell.length_b   1.000
_cell.length_c   1.000
_cell.angle_alpha   90.00
_cell.angle_beta   90.00
_cell.angle_gamma   90.00
#
_symmetry.space_group_name_H-M   'P 1'
#
loop_
_entity.id
_entity.type
_entity.pdbx_description
1 polymer ?
#
loop_
_entity_poly.entity_id
_entity_poly.type
_entity_poly.pdbx_seq_one_letter_code
_entity_poly.pdbx_strand_id
1 'polypeptide(L)'
;MLQTAINIVKISLFKYSLIDKKTYSALLLGMSFNFNINPVLAQTNNDIAINKDSITQPLTIKGTSSGAIAASEITQTENTSTGYCDGFTQPQPNHILKLNHFFEYLRLEVESDADTTIMVRGLGEIWCNDDAGSANPVIEGQWQSGVYKVWVGSYQKNANYNYSIKITGQ
;
A
#
# COMPACT_ATOMS: atom_id res chain seq x y z
N MET A 1 36.86 -7.98 11.72
CA MET A 1 37.36 -6.60 11.67
C MET A 1 36.34 -5.78 10.92
N LEU A 2 35.57 -4.99 11.66
CA LEU A 2 34.58 -4.06 11.13
C LEU A 2 35.30 -2.80 10.66
N GLN A 3 34.96 -2.28 9.50
CA GLN A 3 35.35 -0.94 9.07
C GLN A 3 34.11 -0.19 8.58
N THR A 4 33.59 0.61 9.49
CA THR A 4 32.47 1.52 9.29
C THR A 4 32.96 2.74 8.51
N ALA A 5 32.48 2.97 7.31
CA ALA A 5 32.75 4.19 6.56
C ALA A 5 31.77 5.29 6.99
N ILE A 6 32.29 6.28 7.73
CA ILE A 6 31.57 7.50 8.08
C ILE A 6 31.84 8.52 6.96
N ASN A 7 30.81 8.88 6.21
CA ASN A 7 30.87 9.99 5.26
C ASN A 7 30.79 11.33 6.00
N ILE A 8 31.94 11.99 6.11
CA ILE A 8 32.05 13.34 6.64
C ILE A 8 31.79 14.35 5.52
N VAL A 9 30.68 15.05 5.60
CA VAL A 9 30.37 16.20 4.75
C VAL A 9 31.30 17.35 5.15
N LYS A 10 32.27 17.71 4.29
CA LYS A 10 33.12 18.89 4.47
C LYS A 10 32.29 20.16 4.22
N ILE A 11 31.97 20.88 5.26
CA ILE A 11 31.44 22.24 5.16
C ILE A 11 32.65 23.16 4.95
N SER A 12 32.72 23.76 3.76
CA SER A 12 33.75 24.76 3.41
C SER A 12 33.46 26.07 4.12
N LEU A 13 34.27 26.42 5.10
CA LEU A 13 34.25 27.73 5.77
C LEU A 13 34.78 28.80 4.82
N PHE A 14 33.88 29.62 4.29
CA PHE A 14 34.24 30.84 3.58
C PHE A 14 34.82 31.86 4.57
N LYS A 15 36.06 32.28 4.36
CA LYS A 15 36.73 33.38 5.06
C LYS A 15 35.98 34.70 4.80
N TYR A 16 35.36 35.26 5.84
CA TYR A 16 34.89 36.63 5.80
C TYR A 16 36.06 37.59 6.01
N SER A 17 36.38 38.33 4.96
CA SER A 17 37.24 39.50 4.99
C SER A 17 36.53 40.67 5.65
N LEU A 18 37.23 41.38 6.53
CA LEU A 18 36.80 42.57 7.24
C LEU A 18 36.29 43.65 6.26
N ILE A 19 35.03 43.99 6.36
CA ILE A 19 34.42 45.16 5.72
C ILE A 19 33.94 46.12 6.77
N ASP A 20 34.39 47.36 6.56
CA ASP A 20 34.33 48.56 7.37
C ASP A 20 32.92 48.94 7.85
N LYS A 21 32.88 49.49 9.09
CA LYS A 21 31.67 50.00 9.74
C LYS A 21 31.24 51.33 9.12
N LYS A 22 30.34 51.30 8.16
CA LYS A 22 29.47 52.44 7.80
C LYS A 22 28.05 51.97 7.61
N THR A 23 27.23 52.36 8.57
CA THR A 23 25.76 52.54 8.57
C THR A 23 25.03 52.10 7.33
N TYR A 24 24.38 50.90 7.41
CA TYR A 24 23.26 50.58 6.56
C TYR A 24 22.06 50.27 7.46
N SER A 25 21.08 51.16 7.37
CA SER A 25 19.74 50.89 7.87
C SER A 25 19.18 49.73 7.07
N ALA A 26 19.30 48.51 7.58
CA ALA A 26 18.79 47.32 6.91
C ALA A 26 17.28 47.25 7.09
N LEU A 27 16.58 47.52 6.01
CA LEU A 27 15.17 47.16 5.82
C LEU A 27 15.08 45.65 5.84
N LEU A 28 14.71 45.09 6.99
CA LEU A 28 14.41 43.66 7.13
C LEU A 28 13.07 43.38 6.41
N LEU A 29 13.14 43.13 5.10
CA LEU A 29 12.05 42.45 4.42
C LEU A 29 12.03 41.01 4.93
N GLY A 30 11.11 40.76 5.88
CA GLY A 30 10.81 39.43 6.36
C GLY A 30 10.18 38.61 5.24
N MET A 31 10.99 37.83 4.52
CA MET A 31 10.49 36.78 3.64
C MET A 31 9.97 35.63 4.54
N SER A 32 8.69 35.67 4.84
CA SER A 32 7.98 34.54 5.44
C SER A 32 7.88 33.43 4.39
N PHE A 33 8.76 32.43 4.48
CA PHE A 33 8.57 31.20 3.74
C PHE A 33 7.43 30.41 4.38
N ASN A 34 6.24 30.53 3.81
CA ASN A 34 5.14 29.63 4.15
C ASN A 34 5.45 28.26 3.53
N PHE A 35 6.02 27.36 4.32
CA PHE A 35 6.03 25.94 3.98
C PHE A 35 4.60 25.43 4.13
N ASN A 36 3.87 25.34 3.04
CA ASN A 36 2.64 24.56 2.97
C ASN A 36 3.04 23.08 3.09
N ILE A 37 3.15 22.59 4.32
CA ILE A 37 3.22 21.17 4.57
C ILE A 37 1.80 20.65 4.36
N ASN A 38 1.49 20.20 3.16
CA ASN A 38 0.30 19.40 2.97
C ASN A 38 0.50 18.13 3.81
N PRO A 39 -0.36 17.85 4.81
CA PRO A 39 -0.29 16.58 5.49
C PRO A 39 -0.57 15.51 4.44
N VAL A 40 0.44 14.72 4.10
CA VAL A 40 0.21 13.44 3.44
C VAL A 40 -0.69 12.68 4.41
N LEU A 41 -1.95 12.56 4.08
CA LEU A 41 -2.87 11.68 4.81
C LEU A 41 -2.28 10.29 4.69
N ALA A 42 -1.61 9.84 5.74
CA ALA A 42 -1.19 8.47 5.87
C ALA A 42 -2.47 7.64 5.75
N GLN A 43 -2.58 6.86 4.68
CA GLN A 43 -3.65 5.90 4.52
C GLN A 43 -3.57 4.98 5.74
N THR A 44 -4.52 5.11 6.66
CA THR A 44 -4.61 4.22 7.81
C THR A 44 -4.97 2.85 7.25
N ASN A 45 -3.98 1.96 7.21
CA ASN A 45 -4.23 0.56 6.93
C ASN A 45 -5.23 0.09 7.98
N ASN A 46 -6.47 -0.12 7.57
CA ASN A 46 -7.48 -0.65 8.45
C ASN A 46 -7.15 -2.13 8.71
N ASP A 47 -6.49 -2.39 9.84
CA ASP A 47 -6.26 -3.73 10.34
C ASP A 47 -7.63 -4.34 10.69
N ILE A 48 -8.00 -5.40 9.99
CA ILE A 48 -9.29 -6.07 10.16
C ILE A 48 -9.04 -7.42 10.80
N ALA A 49 -9.48 -7.56 12.05
CA ALA A 49 -9.42 -8.84 12.74
C ALA A 49 -10.64 -9.70 12.35
N ILE A 50 -10.38 -10.91 11.87
CA ILE A 50 -11.41 -11.86 11.47
C ILE A 50 -11.38 -13.05 12.43
N ASN A 51 -12.48 -13.24 13.13
CA ASN A 51 -12.76 -14.40 13.97
C ASN A 51 -13.87 -15.25 13.32
N LYS A 52 -14.04 -16.51 13.75
CA LYS A 52 -15.15 -17.34 13.24
C LYS A 52 -16.52 -16.68 13.41
N ASP A 53 -16.73 -16.04 14.55
CA ASP A 53 -18.00 -15.37 14.85
C ASP A 53 -18.24 -14.11 14.02
N SER A 54 -17.17 -13.48 13.49
CA SER A 54 -17.29 -12.25 12.70
C SER A 54 -17.72 -12.48 11.25
N ILE A 55 -17.72 -13.72 10.78
CA ILE A 55 -18.12 -14.10 9.40
C ILE A 55 -19.33 -15.04 9.33
N THR A 56 -20.14 -15.08 10.38
CA THR A 56 -21.47 -15.74 10.35
C THR A 56 -22.42 -15.09 9.35
N GLN A 57 -22.14 -13.83 8.99
CA GLN A 57 -22.70 -13.10 7.86
C GLN A 57 -21.55 -12.56 7.01
N PRO A 58 -21.73 -12.32 5.71
CA PRO A 58 -20.70 -11.74 4.86
C PRO A 58 -20.19 -10.42 5.44
N LEU A 59 -18.87 -10.34 5.67
CA LEU A 59 -18.19 -9.09 6.04
C LEU A 59 -17.85 -8.32 4.78
N THR A 60 -18.20 -7.04 4.73
CA THR A 60 -17.85 -6.17 3.58
C THR A 60 -16.91 -5.06 4.03
N ILE A 61 -15.77 -4.94 3.35
CA ILE A 61 -14.82 -3.84 3.50
C ILE A 61 -14.73 -3.07 2.19
N LYS A 62 -14.52 -1.76 2.28
CA LYS A 62 -14.51 -0.87 1.11
C LYS A 62 -13.17 -0.18 0.95
N GLY A 63 -12.84 0.16 -0.29
CA GLY A 63 -11.63 0.89 -0.62
C GLY A 63 -11.69 1.51 -2.01
N THR A 64 -10.55 2.08 -2.40
CA THR A 64 -10.33 2.59 -3.75
C THR A 64 -9.04 1.97 -4.27
N SER A 65 -9.12 1.33 -5.43
CA SER A 65 -7.94 0.84 -6.15
C SER A 65 -7.15 2.02 -6.70
N SER A 66 -5.85 1.92 -6.73
CA SER A 66 -5.00 2.99 -7.27
C SER A 66 -3.57 2.49 -7.46
N GLY A 67 -2.81 3.19 -8.28
CA GLY A 67 -1.37 2.99 -8.36
C GLY A 67 -0.83 2.87 -9.77
N ALA A 68 0.51 2.84 -9.83
CA ALA A 68 1.25 2.83 -11.08
C ALA A 68 2.28 1.70 -11.15
N ILE A 69 2.41 0.91 -10.07
CA ILE A 69 3.38 -0.20 -9.97
C ILE A 69 2.68 -1.46 -10.42
N ALA A 70 3.27 -2.18 -11.37
CA ALA A 70 2.73 -3.46 -11.80
C ALA A 70 2.66 -4.45 -10.63
N ALA A 71 1.58 -5.21 -10.52
CA ALA A 71 1.40 -6.20 -9.46
C ALA A 71 2.56 -7.21 -9.45
N SER A 72 3.03 -7.64 -10.63
CA SER A 72 4.18 -8.53 -10.79
C SER A 72 5.50 -7.95 -10.25
N GLU A 73 5.68 -6.63 -10.22
CA GLU A 73 6.85 -5.99 -9.59
C GLU A 73 6.82 -6.12 -8.05
N ILE A 74 5.64 -6.06 -7.44
CA ILE A 74 5.47 -6.23 -5.99
C ILE A 74 5.59 -7.70 -5.59
N THR A 75 4.99 -8.58 -6.37
CA THR A 75 4.98 -10.03 -6.09
C THR A 75 6.28 -10.72 -6.46
N GLN A 76 7.06 -10.18 -7.39
CA GLN A 76 8.23 -10.80 -8.02
C GLN A 76 7.87 -12.09 -8.78
N THR A 77 6.61 -12.20 -9.24
CA THR A 77 6.11 -13.27 -10.09
C THR A 77 4.99 -12.76 -10.99
N GLU A 78 4.83 -13.33 -12.16
CA GLU A 78 3.76 -13.00 -13.11
C GLU A 78 2.49 -13.82 -12.86
N ASN A 79 2.60 -14.95 -12.17
CA ASN A 79 1.45 -15.80 -11.87
C ASN A 79 1.63 -16.58 -10.56
N THR A 80 0.51 -17.05 -10.02
CA THR A 80 0.41 -17.87 -8.84
C THR A 80 -0.54 -19.05 -9.10
N SER A 81 -0.74 -19.91 -8.12
CA SER A 81 -1.70 -21.01 -8.20
C SER A 81 -3.16 -20.55 -8.35
N THR A 82 -3.46 -19.29 -8.06
CA THR A 82 -4.82 -18.71 -8.10
C THR A 82 -5.05 -17.80 -9.29
N GLY A 83 -4.03 -17.48 -10.09
CA GLY A 83 -4.14 -16.65 -11.27
C GLY A 83 -2.92 -15.78 -11.56
N TYR A 84 -3.08 -14.89 -12.54
CA TYR A 84 -2.05 -13.94 -12.93
C TYR A 84 -1.96 -12.76 -11.96
N CYS A 85 -0.72 -12.25 -11.78
CA CYS A 85 -0.44 -11.04 -11.01
C CYS A 85 -0.46 -9.82 -11.93
N ASP A 86 -1.60 -9.58 -12.56
CA ASP A 86 -1.81 -8.50 -13.51
C ASP A 86 -2.31 -7.22 -12.84
N GLY A 87 -2.35 -6.13 -13.63
CA GLY A 87 -2.80 -4.82 -13.19
C GLY A 87 -1.76 -4.01 -12.43
N PHE A 88 -2.22 -2.91 -11.88
CA PHE A 88 -1.39 -1.88 -11.24
C PHE A 88 -1.92 -1.53 -9.86
N THR A 89 -1.01 -1.36 -8.91
CA THR A 89 -1.34 -1.07 -7.52
C THR A 89 -0.37 -0.05 -6.91
N GLN A 90 -0.63 0.35 -5.69
CA GLN A 90 0.25 1.18 -4.88
C GLN A 90 1.25 0.30 -4.09
N PRO A 91 2.36 0.88 -3.58
CA PRO A 91 3.37 0.11 -2.83
C PRO A 91 2.83 -0.50 -1.53
N GLN A 92 1.91 0.20 -0.87
CA GLN A 92 1.33 -0.25 0.41
C GLN A 92 0.06 -1.07 0.17
N PRO A 93 -0.21 -2.08 1.02
CA PRO A 93 -1.47 -2.83 0.95
C PRO A 93 -2.67 -1.91 1.25
N ASN A 94 -3.79 -2.18 0.59
CA ASN A 94 -5.04 -1.49 0.87
C ASN A 94 -5.64 -1.93 2.22
N HIS A 95 -5.46 -3.21 2.57
CA HIS A 95 -5.98 -3.78 3.81
C HIS A 95 -4.97 -4.75 4.43
N ILE A 96 -5.06 -4.89 5.75
CA ILE A 96 -4.36 -5.94 6.50
C ILE A 96 -5.43 -6.78 7.20
N LEU A 97 -5.49 -8.06 6.85
CA LEU A 97 -6.38 -9.03 7.50
C LEU A 97 -5.63 -9.81 8.56
N LYS A 98 -6.18 -9.88 9.75
CA LYS A 98 -5.67 -10.64 10.87
C LYS A 98 -6.61 -11.81 11.14
N LEU A 99 -6.24 -13.00 10.68
CA LEU A 99 -7.00 -14.21 10.92
C LEU A 99 -6.57 -14.82 12.25
N ASN A 100 -7.48 -14.84 13.22
CA ASN A 100 -7.18 -15.37 14.55
C ASN A 100 -7.34 -16.90 14.65
N HIS A 101 -7.90 -17.51 13.62
CA HIS A 101 -8.14 -18.97 13.53
C HIS A 101 -7.83 -19.48 12.12
N PHE A 102 -7.71 -20.80 12.00
CA PHE A 102 -7.76 -21.50 10.74
C PHE A 102 -9.19 -21.50 10.18
N PHE A 103 -9.32 -21.22 8.89
CA PHE A 103 -10.55 -21.32 8.12
C PHE A 103 -10.43 -22.44 7.10
N GLU A 104 -11.31 -23.43 7.15
CA GLU A 104 -11.37 -24.48 6.13
C GLU A 104 -11.77 -23.93 4.77
N TYR A 105 -12.53 -22.84 4.80
CA TYR A 105 -12.88 -22.07 3.62
C TYR A 105 -13.01 -20.60 3.97
N LEU A 106 -12.27 -19.75 3.25
CA LEU A 106 -12.42 -18.31 3.28
C LEU A 106 -12.34 -17.81 1.84
N ARG A 107 -13.27 -16.94 1.47
CA ARG A 107 -13.38 -16.33 0.14
C ARG A 107 -13.34 -14.82 0.28
N LEU A 108 -12.43 -14.22 -0.46
CA LEU A 108 -12.33 -12.79 -0.70
C LEU A 108 -12.78 -12.53 -2.14
N GLU A 109 -13.88 -11.83 -2.31
CA GLU A 109 -14.45 -11.46 -3.61
C GLU A 109 -14.47 -9.95 -3.74
N VAL A 110 -13.77 -9.40 -4.73
CA VAL A 110 -13.83 -7.98 -5.05
C VAL A 110 -15.06 -7.72 -5.89
N GLU A 111 -15.78 -6.66 -5.56
CA GLU A 111 -16.92 -6.16 -6.33
C GLU A 111 -16.63 -4.71 -6.72
N SER A 112 -16.64 -4.40 -8.01
CA SER A 112 -16.42 -3.07 -8.59
C SER A 112 -17.16 -2.96 -9.92
N ASP A 113 -17.52 -1.73 -10.31
CA ASP A 113 -18.06 -1.44 -11.64
C ASP A 113 -16.96 -1.40 -12.74
N ALA A 114 -15.70 -1.60 -12.35
CA ALA A 114 -14.55 -1.55 -13.22
C ALA A 114 -13.67 -2.78 -13.04
N ASP A 115 -12.82 -3.02 -14.02
CA ASP A 115 -11.85 -4.11 -14.04
C ASP A 115 -10.77 -3.91 -12.97
N THR A 116 -10.77 -4.79 -11.97
CA THR A 116 -9.90 -4.75 -10.80
C THR A 116 -9.13 -6.06 -10.64
N THR A 117 -8.04 -5.99 -9.90
CA THR A 117 -7.19 -7.13 -9.60
C THR A 117 -7.00 -7.27 -8.09
N ILE A 118 -6.75 -8.47 -7.60
CA ILE A 118 -6.44 -8.73 -6.19
C ILE A 118 -5.11 -9.44 -6.05
N MET A 119 -4.35 -9.04 -5.04
CA MET A 119 -3.14 -9.70 -4.61
C MET A 119 -3.15 -9.85 -3.09
N VAL A 120 -2.83 -11.03 -2.60
CA VAL A 120 -2.71 -11.33 -1.18
C VAL A 120 -1.33 -11.91 -0.89
N ARG A 121 -0.69 -11.40 0.16
CA ARG A 121 0.58 -11.94 0.68
C ARG A 121 0.44 -12.26 2.15
N GLY A 122 0.76 -13.49 2.53
CA GLY A 122 0.77 -13.93 3.93
C GLY A 122 1.52 -15.24 4.11
N LEU A 123 2.10 -15.45 5.29
CA LEU A 123 2.78 -16.69 5.69
C LEU A 123 3.87 -17.18 4.72
N GLY A 124 4.51 -16.25 3.99
CA GLY A 124 5.53 -16.56 3.00
C GLY A 124 4.99 -16.88 1.60
N GLU A 125 3.69 -16.89 1.40
CA GLU A 125 3.04 -17.18 0.13
C GLU A 125 2.38 -15.94 -0.48
N ILE A 126 2.10 -16.02 -1.78
CA ILE A 126 1.45 -14.98 -2.57
C ILE A 126 0.36 -15.63 -3.42
N TRP A 127 -0.78 -14.96 -3.48
CA TRP A 127 -1.91 -15.31 -4.33
C TRP A 127 -2.34 -14.09 -5.12
N CYS A 128 -2.57 -14.26 -6.40
CA CYS A 128 -3.08 -13.23 -7.30
C CYS A 128 -4.28 -13.76 -8.06
N ASN A 129 -5.16 -12.86 -8.42
CA ASN A 129 -6.23 -13.12 -9.39
C ASN A 129 -6.65 -11.79 -10.02
N ASP A 130 -6.98 -11.80 -11.30
CA ASP A 130 -7.50 -10.65 -12.04
C ASP A 130 -8.95 -10.88 -12.47
N ASP A 131 -9.31 -12.15 -12.79
CA ASP A 131 -10.62 -12.51 -13.26
C ASP A 131 -11.12 -13.84 -12.66
N ALA A 132 -12.35 -13.84 -12.16
CA ALA A 132 -13.04 -15.05 -11.70
C ALA A 132 -14.36 -15.27 -12.48
N GLY A 133 -14.25 -15.29 -13.82
CA GLY A 133 -15.41 -15.40 -14.71
C GLY A 133 -16.14 -14.07 -14.94
N SER A 134 -15.66 -12.99 -14.38
CA SER A 134 -16.06 -11.59 -14.59
C SER A 134 -14.83 -10.70 -14.40
N ALA A 135 -14.92 -9.41 -14.73
CA ALA A 135 -13.83 -8.44 -14.52
C ALA A 135 -13.53 -8.12 -13.01
N ASN A 136 -13.94 -9.01 -12.12
CA ASN A 136 -13.73 -8.87 -10.67
C ASN A 136 -13.11 -10.15 -10.09
N PRO A 137 -12.00 -10.00 -9.35
CA PRO A 137 -11.21 -11.13 -8.90
C PRO A 137 -11.73 -11.77 -7.62
N VAL A 138 -11.33 -13.05 -7.44
CA VAL A 138 -11.63 -13.84 -6.25
C VAL A 138 -10.39 -14.61 -5.81
N ILE A 139 -10.13 -14.65 -4.50
CA ILE A 139 -9.20 -15.60 -3.89
C ILE A 139 -9.96 -16.38 -2.84
N GLU A 140 -9.94 -17.71 -2.95
CA GLU A 140 -10.66 -18.61 -2.05
C GLU A 140 -9.88 -19.88 -1.74
N GLY A 141 -10.17 -20.49 -0.61
CA GLY A 141 -9.54 -21.75 -0.20
C GLY A 141 -9.38 -21.85 1.31
N GLN A 142 -8.41 -22.65 1.74
CA GLN A 142 -8.04 -22.81 3.15
C GLN A 142 -7.06 -21.72 3.57
N TRP A 143 -7.31 -21.12 4.74
CA TRP A 143 -6.48 -20.05 5.26
C TRP A 143 -6.02 -20.36 6.68
N GLN A 144 -4.71 -20.33 6.89
CA GLN A 144 -4.12 -20.44 8.22
C GLN A 144 -4.34 -19.20 9.05
N SER A 145 -4.31 -19.31 10.39
CA SER A 145 -4.23 -18.13 11.24
C SER A 145 -2.96 -17.34 10.95
N GLY A 146 -3.07 -16.01 10.88
CA GLY A 146 -1.94 -15.16 10.53
C GLY A 146 -2.31 -13.78 10.05
N VAL A 147 -1.32 -13.05 9.55
CA VAL A 147 -1.48 -11.70 9.02
C VAL A 147 -1.31 -11.72 7.50
N TYR A 148 -2.29 -11.19 6.81
CA TYR A 148 -2.35 -11.13 5.36
C TYR A 148 -2.45 -9.69 4.88
N LYS A 149 -1.60 -9.32 3.95
CA LYS A 149 -1.62 -8.03 3.26
C LYS A 149 -2.42 -8.20 1.98
N VAL A 150 -3.38 -7.30 1.75
CA VAL A 150 -4.27 -7.35 0.60
C VAL A 150 -4.12 -6.07 -0.19
N TRP A 151 -3.83 -6.19 -1.46
CA TRP A 151 -3.87 -5.12 -2.46
C TRP A 151 -5.03 -5.35 -3.40
N VAL A 152 -5.75 -4.29 -3.71
CA VAL A 152 -6.71 -4.27 -4.82
C VAL A 152 -6.19 -3.27 -5.83
N GLY A 153 -5.84 -3.77 -6.99
CA GLY A 153 -5.34 -2.99 -8.10
C GLY A 153 -6.42 -2.68 -9.12
N SER A 154 -6.04 -1.87 -10.10
CA SER A 154 -6.81 -1.61 -11.32
C SER A 154 -6.11 -2.29 -12.48
N TYR A 155 -6.85 -2.90 -13.40
CA TYR A 155 -6.24 -3.42 -14.62
C TYR A 155 -5.55 -2.32 -15.41
N GLN A 156 -6.09 -1.10 -15.40
CA GLN A 156 -5.51 0.05 -16.05
C GLN A 156 -4.59 0.85 -15.11
N LYS A 157 -3.39 1.17 -15.59
CA LYS A 157 -2.41 1.98 -14.87
C LYS A 157 -2.94 3.37 -14.51
N ASN A 158 -2.72 3.79 -13.26
CA ASN A 158 -3.16 5.09 -12.71
C ASN A 158 -4.68 5.28 -12.65
N ALA A 159 -5.46 4.24 -12.88
CA ALA A 159 -6.90 4.29 -12.68
C ALA A 159 -7.23 4.16 -11.18
N ASN A 160 -8.35 4.79 -10.79
CA ASN A 160 -8.86 4.74 -9.42
C ASN A 160 -10.33 4.33 -9.47
N TYR A 161 -10.63 3.17 -8.89
CA TYR A 161 -11.98 2.63 -8.86
C TYR A 161 -12.38 2.30 -7.44
N ASN A 162 -13.61 2.65 -7.09
CA ASN A 162 -14.18 2.22 -5.82
C ASN A 162 -14.50 0.72 -5.91
N TYR A 163 -14.20 0.02 -4.81
CA TYR A 163 -14.50 -1.39 -4.68
C TYR A 163 -15.06 -1.74 -3.29
N SER A 164 -15.68 -2.89 -3.21
CA SER A 164 -15.88 -3.60 -1.95
C SER A 164 -15.26 -4.99 -2.01
N ILE A 165 -14.71 -5.47 -0.90
CA ILE A 165 -14.33 -6.87 -0.73
C ILE A 165 -15.38 -7.52 0.14
N LYS A 166 -16.07 -8.51 -0.39
CA LYS A 166 -16.97 -9.39 0.34
C LYS A 166 -16.18 -10.58 0.87
N ILE A 167 -16.16 -10.74 2.17
CA ILE A 167 -15.45 -11.83 2.84
C ILE A 167 -16.50 -12.80 3.40
N THR A 168 -16.41 -14.06 2.97
CA THR A 168 -17.26 -15.14 3.44
C THR A 168 -16.40 -16.32 3.88
N GLY A 169 -16.80 -17.09 4.88
CA GLY A 169 -16.03 -18.22 5.38
C GLY A 169 -16.82 -19.21 6.21
N GLN A 170 -16.17 -20.33 6.53
CA GLN A 170 -16.66 -21.41 7.37
C GLN A 170 -15.58 -21.89 8.34
#